data_93736333cda3cb84275b5b3da98f0db0
#
_entry.id   93736333cda3cb84275b5b3da98f0db0
#
_cell.length_a   1.000
_cell.length_b   1.000
_cell.length_c   1.000
_cell.angle_alpha   90.00
_cell.angle_beta   90.00
_cell.angle_gamma   90.00
#
_symmetry.space_group_name_H-M   'P 1'
#
loop_
_entity.id
_entity.type
_entity.pdbx_description
1 polymer ?
#
loop_
_entity_poly.entity_id
_entity_poly.type
_entity_poly.pdbx_seq_one_letter_code
_entity_poly.pdbx_strand_id
1 'polypeptide(L)'
;MLTQIKLVLSGILLCVMAAAAQTTKGPDYTSDGQLKLPENYREWVYLTSGFDMSYNPGLAMPGHHMFDNVFAEPAAYKAFVETGTWPDKTMLVLETRMAEGKGSINQKGNYQGTERMGLEVHVKDTARFKGGWAFFGFDDKKLATMVPIEANCYKCHEAHAAVNTTFVQFYPTLLPIAKSKGTLSAGYQKESAASK
;
A
#
# COMPACT_ATOMS: atom_id res chain seq x y z
N MET A 1 7.27 -26.16 72.66
CA MET A 1 7.06 -24.92 71.89
C MET A 1 7.36 -25.29 70.43
N LEU A 2 6.34 -25.58 69.65
CA LEU A 2 6.49 -25.84 68.21
C LEU A 2 6.10 -24.57 67.45
N THR A 3 7.09 -24.01 66.74
CA THR A 3 6.93 -22.83 65.88
C THR A 3 6.46 -23.28 64.52
N GLN A 4 5.22 -22.90 64.13
CA GLN A 4 4.63 -23.16 62.82
C GLN A 4 5.19 -22.15 61.82
N ILE A 5 5.92 -22.64 60.83
CA ILE A 5 6.38 -21.86 59.67
C ILE A 5 5.25 -21.88 58.62
N LYS A 6 4.59 -20.74 58.41
CA LYS A 6 3.64 -20.57 57.29
C LYS A 6 4.39 -20.26 56.01
N LEU A 7 4.39 -21.21 55.10
CA LEU A 7 4.87 -21.02 53.72
C LEU A 7 3.77 -20.21 52.93
N VAL A 8 4.10 -19.00 52.57
CA VAL A 8 3.28 -18.22 51.64
C VAL A 8 3.75 -18.53 50.22
N LEU A 9 2.98 -19.35 49.49
CA LEU A 9 3.19 -19.56 48.06
C LEU A 9 2.59 -18.33 47.33
N SER A 10 3.42 -17.40 46.86
CA SER A 10 3.05 -16.36 45.92
C SER A 10 3.04 -16.96 44.51
N GLY A 11 1.84 -17.29 44.03
CA GLY A 11 1.64 -17.69 42.63
C GLY A 11 1.78 -16.49 41.70
N ILE A 12 2.87 -16.41 40.96
CA ILE A 12 3.03 -15.44 39.88
C ILE A 12 2.23 -15.98 38.67
N LEU A 13 1.06 -15.37 38.41
CA LEU A 13 0.24 -15.63 37.24
C LEU A 13 0.92 -14.95 36.03
N LEU A 14 1.69 -15.69 35.26
CA LEU A 14 2.26 -15.22 33.99
C LEU A 14 1.11 -15.12 32.97
N CYS A 15 0.54 -13.91 32.77
CA CYS A 15 -0.32 -13.63 31.62
C CYS A 15 0.54 -13.63 30.35
N VAL A 16 0.62 -14.76 29.65
CA VAL A 16 1.13 -14.81 28.29
C VAL A 16 0.08 -14.16 27.39
N MET A 17 0.26 -12.88 27.07
CA MET A 17 -0.49 -12.23 26.01
C MET A 17 -0.03 -12.85 24.67
N ALA A 18 -0.78 -13.80 24.16
CA ALA A 18 -0.63 -14.26 22.78
C ALA A 18 -0.99 -13.06 21.88
N ALA A 19 0.02 -12.40 21.31
CA ALA A 19 -0.19 -11.46 20.23
C ALA A 19 -0.80 -12.26 19.07
N ALA A 20 -2.10 -12.10 18.85
CA ALA A 20 -2.76 -12.66 17.67
C ALA A 20 -2.05 -12.06 16.45
N ALA A 21 -1.29 -12.86 15.72
CA ALA A 21 -0.76 -12.47 14.43
C ALA A 21 -1.97 -12.12 13.55
N GLN A 22 -2.11 -10.86 13.18
CA GLN A 22 -3.11 -10.43 12.22
C GLN A 22 -2.73 -11.09 10.89
N THR A 23 -3.44 -12.15 10.56
CA THR A 23 -3.31 -12.79 9.24
C THR A 23 -3.86 -11.83 8.20
N THR A 24 -3.07 -11.55 7.16
CA THR A 24 -3.58 -10.86 5.98
C THR A 24 -4.80 -11.61 5.48
N LYS A 25 -5.94 -10.94 5.34
CA LYS A 25 -7.12 -11.58 4.73
C LYS A 25 -6.88 -11.91 3.25
N GLY A 26 -5.81 -11.35 2.68
CA GLY A 26 -5.39 -11.53 1.31
C GLY A 26 -6.46 -11.12 0.28
N PRO A 27 -6.11 -11.16 -1.01
CA PRO A 27 -7.04 -10.84 -2.09
C PRO A 27 -8.15 -11.90 -2.20
N ASP A 28 -9.41 -11.44 -2.33
CA ASP A 28 -10.58 -12.29 -2.55
C ASP A 28 -10.99 -12.25 -4.02
N TYR A 29 -11.11 -13.42 -4.64
CA TYR A 29 -11.46 -13.57 -6.04
C TYR A 29 -12.77 -14.32 -6.23
N THR A 30 -13.47 -14.00 -7.30
CA THR A 30 -14.59 -14.80 -7.80
C THR A 30 -14.09 -16.10 -8.44
N SER A 31 -14.99 -17.03 -8.72
CA SER A 31 -14.65 -18.30 -9.37
C SER A 31 -14.10 -18.13 -10.78
N ASP A 32 -14.46 -17.05 -11.48
CA ASP A 32 -13.95 -16.66 -12.81
C ASP A 32 -12.70 -15.75 -12.74
N GLY A 33 -12.14 -15.54 -11.53
CA GLY A 33 -10.86 -14.90 -11.32
C GLY A 33 -10.87 -13.38 -11.21
N GLN A 34 -12.03 -12.72 -11.14
CA GLN A 34 -12.11 -11.29 -10.88
C GLN A 34 -11.77 -10.99 -9.42
N LEU A 35 -11.03 -9.91 -9.19
CA LEU A 35 -10.76 -9.42 -7.84
C LEU A 35 -11.99 -8.72 -7.27
N LYS A 36 -12.37 -9.06 -6.04
CA LYS A 36 -13.37 -8.31 -5.29
C LYS A 36 -12.75 -7.08 -4.66
N LEU A 37 -13.46 -5.96 -4.71
CA LEU A 37 -13.03 -4.72 -4.08
C LEU A 37 -12.84 -4.92 -2.58
N PRO A 38 -11.66 -4.58 -2.00
CA PRO A 38 -11.47 -4.57 -0.55
C PRO A 38 -12.25 -3.39 0.05
N GLU A 39 -13.48 -3.62 0.52
CA GLU A 39 -14.41 -2.55 0.93
C GLU A 39 -13.92 -1.70 2.09
N ASN A 40 -13.07 -2.25 2.97
CA ASN A 40 -12.53 -1.56 4.14
C ASN A 40 -11.14 -0.95 3.92
N TYR A 41 -10.68 -0.75 2.68
CA TYR A 41 -9.34 -0.22 2.41
C TYR A 41 -9.07 1.15 3.06
N ARG A 42 -10.08 1.93 3.38
CA ARG A 42 -9.92 3.21 4.05
C ARG A 42 -9.55 3.10 5.55
N GLU A 43 -9.63 1.90 6.11
CA GLU A 43 -9.11 1.55 7.44
C GLU A 43 -7.64 1.08 7.37
N TRP A 44 -7.09 0.97 6.17
CA TRP A 44 -5.72 0.52 5.96
C TRP A 44 -4.70 1.61 6.25
N VAL A 45 -3.43 1.23 6.28
CA VAL A 45 -2.34 2.17 6.54
C VAL A 45 -2.17 3.09 5.34
N TYR A 46 -2.36 4.38 5.56
CA TYR A 46 -2.08 5.42 4.58
C TYR A 46 -0.56 5.54 4.36
N LEU A 47 -0.13 5.51 3.12
CA LEU A 47 1.30 5.57 2.75
C LEU A 47 1.73 6.95 2.26
N THR A 48 0.94 7.55 1.38
CA THR A 48 1.26 8.83 0.74
C THR A 48 0.06 9.41 0.02
N SER A 49 0.15 10.70 -0.30
CA SER A 49 -0.71 11.36 -1.28
C SER A 49 0.16 12.14 -2.27
N GLY A 50 0.01 11.83 -3.56
CA GLY A 50 0.51 12.65 -4.64
C GLY A 50 -0.49 13.74 -5.00
N PHE A 51 -0.03 14.90 -5.44
CA PHE A 51 -0.86 15.95 -6.00
C PHE A 51 -0.39 16.22 -7.43
N ASP A 52 -1.27 16.01 -8.41
CA ASP A 52 -0.97 16.14 -9.84
C ASP A 52 0.29 15.37 -10.28
N MET A 53 0.56 14.24 -9.67
CA MET A 53 1.71 13.43 -10.05
C MET A 53 1.46 12.77 -11.41
N SER A 54 2.32 13.06 -12.36
CA SER A 54 2.29 12.43 -13.68
C SER A 54 3.70 12.00 -14.08
N TYR A 55 3.80 10.80 -14.62
CA TYR A 55 5.03 10.27 -15.23
C TYR A 55 5.12 10.61 -16.73
N ASN A 56 4.08 11.25 -17.28
CA ASN A 56 4.05 11.75 -18.64
C ASN A 56 4.07 13.28 -18.62
N PRO A 57 5.20 13.92 -18.98
CA PRO A 57 5.31 15.38 -18.96
C PRO A 57 4.35 16.10 -19.94
N GLY A 58 3.77 15.35 -20.91
CA GLY A 58 2.77 15.87 -21.84
C GLY A 58 1.32 15.80 -21.33
N LEU A 59 1.07 15.19 -20.18
CA LEU A 59 -0.25 15.04 -19.59
C LEU A 59 -0.55 16.22 -18.64
N ALA A 60 -0.53 17.44 -19.16
CA ALA A 60 -1.15 18.55 -18.45
C ALA A 60 -2.66 18.46 -18.65
N MET A 61 -3.42 18.25 -17.59
CA MET A 61 -4.87 18.36 -17.58
C MET A 61 -5.27 19.69 -16.93
N PRO A 62 -5.28 20.82 -17.68
CA PRO A 62 -5.56 22.12 -17.11
C PRO A 62 -6.96 22.13 -16.47
N GLY A 63 -7.04 22.52 -15.20
CA GLY A 63 -8.29 22.60 -14.46
C GLY A 63 -8.78 21.30 -13.84
N HIS A 64 -8.07 20.19 -14.01
CA HIS A 64 -8.39 18.92 -13.39
C HIS A 64 -7.23 18.49 -12.48
N HIS A 65 -7.22 19.03 -11.28
CA HIS A 65 -6.25 18.67 -10.26
C HIS A 65 -6.71 17.44 -9.47
N MET A 66 -5.79 16.54 -9.14
CA MET A 66 -6.09 15.27 -8.47
C MET A 66 -5.16 14.98 -7.33
N PHE A 67 -5.67 14.27 -6.33
CA PHE A 67 -4.88 13.62 -5.29
C PHE A 67 -4.89 12.11 -5.51
N ASP A 68 -3.70 11.52 -5.48
CA ASP A 68 -3.48 10.08 -5.55
C ASP A 68 -3.11 9.56 -4.17
N ASN A 69 -4.06 8.90 -3.50
CA ASN A 69 -3.88 8.38 -2.15
C ASN A 69 -3.55 6.90 -2.20
N VAL A 70 -2.47 6.49 -1.55
CA VAL A 70 -2.06 5.10 -1.50
C VAL A 70 -2.24 4.52 -0.10
N PHE A 71 -2.86 3.35 -0.04
CA PHE A 71 -3.08 2.59 1.19
C PHE A 71 -2.49 1.19 1.07
N ALA A 72 -1.95 0.68 2.17
CA ALA A 72 -1.46 -0.70 2.27
C ALA A 72 -2.24 -1.46 3.34
N GLU A 73 -2.54 -2.72 3.07
CA GLU A 73 -3.12 -3.60 4.07
C GLU A 73 -2.23 -3.65 5.33
N PRO A 74 -2.80 -3.55 6.56
CA PRO A 74 -2.03 -3.38 7.80
C PRO A 74 -0.99 -4.46 8.05
N ALA A 75 -1.29 -5.73 7.76
CA ALA A 75 -0.33 -6.80 7.97
C ALA A 75 0.81 -6.77 6.93
N ALA A 76 0.53 -6.40 5.69
CA ALA A 76 1.54 -6.19 4.66
C ALA A 76 2.48 -5.02 5.01
N TYR A 77 1.92 -3.91 5.53
CA TYR A 77 2.70 -2.78 6.02
C TYR A 77 3.64 -3.20 7.15
N LYS A 78 3.12 -3.93 8.16
CA LYS A 78 3.93 -4.42 9.29
C LYS A 78 5.07 -5.31 8.82
N ALA A 79 4.80 -6.27 7.93
CA ALA A 79 5.83 -7.14 7.36
C ALA A 79 6.88 -6.35 6.57
N PHE A 80 6.46 -5.31 5.82
CA PHE A 80 7.41 -4.43 5.12
C PHE A 80 8.33 -3.70 6.10
N VAL A 81 7.80 -3.16 7.19
CA VAL A 81 8.62 -2.50 8.23
C VAL A 81 9.68 -3.45 8.79
N GLU A 82 9.36 -4.71 8.95
CA GLU A 82 10.29 -5.74 9.47
C GLU A 82 11.34 -6.16 8.43
N THR A 83 10.95 -6.30 7.15
CA THR A 83 11.77 -6.96 6.12
C THR A 83 12.31 -6.04 5.03
N GLY A 84 11.67 -4.88 4.80
CA GLY A 84 11.93 -3.98 3.68
C GLY A 84 11.32 -4.44 2.35
N THR A 85 10.49 -5.50 2.36
CA THR A 85 9.82 -6.04 1.16
C THR A 85 8.37 -6.38 1.45
N TRP A 86 7.55 -6.42 0.40
CA TRP A 86 6.15 -6.80 0.52
C TRP A 86 6.01 -8.34 0.60
N PRO A 87 5.25 -8.89 1.56
CA PRO A 87 4.95 -10.31 1.62
C PRO A 87 4.04 -10.74 0.46
N ASP A 88 3.92 -12.05 0.25
CA ASP A 88 2.89 -12.58 -0.66
C ASP A 88 1.49 -12.22 -0.17
N LYS A 89 0.52 -12.12 -1.09
CA LYS A 89 -0.86 -11.69 -0.83
C LYS A 89 -1.01 -10.23 -0.39
N THR A 90 0.02 -9.40 -0.54
CA THR A 90 -0.09 -7.94 -0.33
C THR A 90 -1.11 -7.33 -1.28
N MET A 91 -1.91 -6.41 -0.76
CA MET A 91 -2.73 -5.50 -1.55
C MET A 91 -2.36 -4.05 -1.23
N LEU A 92 -2.18 -3.26 -2.28
CA LEU A 92 -2.07 -1.80 -2.21
C LEU A 92 -3.25 -1.21 -2.97
N VAL A 93 -3.87 -0.18 -2.42
CA VAL A 93 -4.98 0.54 -3.07
C VAL A 93 -4.52 1.95 -3.41
N LEU A 94 -4.72 2.34 -4.66
CA LEU A 94 -4.62 3.71 -5.14
C LEU A 94 -6.03 4.27 -5.31
N GLU A 95 -6.36 5.32 -4.56
CA GLU A 95 -7.59 6.06 -4.70
C GLU A 95 -7.29 7.45 -5.25
N THR A 96 -7.77 7.76 -6.44
CA THR A 96 -7.67 9.09 -7.05
C THR A 96 -8.91 9.91 -6.75
N ARG A 97 -8.72 11.12 -6.22
CA ARG A 97 -9.79 12.06 -5.91
C ARG A 97 -9.60 13.40 -6.60
N MET A 98 -10.71 13.99 -7.05
CA MET A 98 -10.70 15.36 -7.55
C MET A 98 -10.21 16.31 -6.44
N ALA A 99 -9.37 17.27 -6.82
CA ALA A 99 -8.96 18.35 -5.94
C ALA A 99 -9.92 19.53 -6.07
N GLU A 100 -10.34 20.06 -4.93
CA GLU A 100 -11.16 21.27 -4.83
C GLU A 100 -10.32 22.42 -4.27
N GLY A 101 -10.50 23.62 -4.80
CA GLY A 101 -9.74 24.81 -4.41
C GLY A 101 -10.41 25.59 -3.29
N LYS A 102 -11.29 26.51 -3.65
CA LYS A 102 -11.98 27.39 -2.69
C LYS A 102 -13.20 26.71 -2.07
N GLY A 103 -13.32 26.81 -0.77
CA GLY A 103 -14.50 26.29 -0.06
C GLY A 103 -14.39 26.49 1.43
N SER A 104 -15.52 26.84 2.10
CA SER A 104 -15.56 27.09 3.54
C SER A 104 -14.49 28.10 3.97
N ILE A 105 -13.61 27.71 4.90
CA ILE A 105 -12.51 28.55 5.42
C ILE A 105 -11.25 28.49 4.54
N ASN A 106 -11.21 27.64 3.51
CA ASN A 106 -10.04 27.52 2.63
C ASN A 106 -9.97 28.71 1.67
N GLN A 107 -8.97 29.56 1.84
CA GLN A 107 -8.74 30.73 1.00
C GLN A 107 -7.65 30.49 -0.06
N LYS A 108 -6.79 29.47 0.12
CA LYS A 108 -5.66 29.18 -0.76
C LYS A 108 -5.27 27.70 -0.70
N GLY A 109 -4.82 27.16 -1.82
CA GLY A 109 -4.45 25.75 -1.95
C GLY A 109 -5.63 24.84 -2.25
N ASN A 110 -5.40 23.55 -2.26
CA ASN A 110 -6.39 22.54 -2.63
C ASN A 110 -6.61 21.55 -1.49
N TYR A 111 -7.80 20.99 -1.44
CA TYR A 111 -8.17 19.87 -0.58
C TYR A 111 -8.88 18.79 -1.42
N GLN A 112 -8.99 17.60 -0.88
CA GLN A 112 -9.64 16.49 -1.57
C GLN A 112 -11.16 16.67 -1.55
N GLY A 113 -11.75 16.66 -2.74
CA GLY A 113 -13.20 16.69 -2.91
C GLY A 113 -13.83 15.31 -2.61
N THR A 114 -15.14 15.28 -2.65
CA THR A 114 -15.92 14.06 -2.44
C THR A 114 -15.91 13.13 -3.66
N GLU A 115 -15.65 13.66 -4.84
CA GLU A 115 -15.63 12.90 -6.09
C GLU A 115 -14.40 12.00 -6.16
N ARG A 116 -14.64 10.70 -6.36
CA ARG A 116 -13.61 9.70 -6.63
C ARG A 116 -13.48 9.52 -8.13
N MET A 117 -12.28 9.78 -8.65
CA MET A 117 -11.97 9.71 -10.08
C MET A 117 -11.53 8.31 -10.51
N GLY A 118 -10.95 7.53 -9.59
CA GLY A 118 -10.47 6.19 -9.87
C GLY A 118 -10.17 5.41 -8.60
N LEU A 119 -10.15 4.09 -8.75
CA LEU A 119 -9.74 3.15 -7.70
C LEU A 119 -9.02 1.98 -8.36
N GLU A 120 -7.77 1.80 -8.01
CA GLU A 120 -6.94 0.72 -8.51
C GLU A 120 -6.38 -0.10 -7.36
N VAL A 121 -6.22 -1.41 -7.58
CA VAL A 121 -5.59 -2.31 -6.62
C VAL A 121 -4.41 -3.00 -7.26
N HIS A 122 -3.24 -2.91 -6.62
CA HIS A 122 -2.02 -3.60 -7.00
C HIS A 122 -1.83 -4.78 -6.05
N VAL A 123 -1.87 -5.99 -6.57
CA VAL A 123 -1.87 -7.23 -5.80
C VAL A 123 -0.61 -8.02 -6.03
N LYS A 124 0.03 -8.47 -4.94
CA LYS A 124 1.06 -9.51 -4.98
C LYS A 124 0.44 -10.88 -4.74
N ASP A 125 0.52 -11.76 -5.72
CA ASP A 125 0.12 -13.16 -5.60
C ASP A 125 1.03 -14.02 -6.48
N THR A 126 2.09 -14.53 -5.87
CA THR A 126 3.16 -15.25 -6.57
C THR A 126 2.72 -16.58 -7.15
N ALA A 127 1.67 -17.18 -6.60
CA ALA A 127 1.09 -18.41 -7.12
C ALA A 127 0.16 -18.18 -8.33
N ARG A 128 -0.43 -16.97 -8.43
CA ARG A 128 -1.45 -16.65 -9.43
C ARG A 128 -0.89 -15.88 -10.63
N PHE A 129 0.04 -14.95 -10.42
CA PHE A 129 0.48 -14.03 -11.45
C PHE A 129 1.90 -14.29 -11.91
N LYS A 130 2.11 -14.32 -13.22
CA LYS A 130 3.45 -14.32 -13.81
C LYS A 130 4.16 -13.01 -13.41
N GLY A 131 5.33 -13.12 -12.77
CA GLY A 131 6.01 -11.96 -12.18
C GLY A 131 5.52 -11.59 -10.78
N GLY A 132 4.53 -12.30 -10.26
CA GLY A 132 4.04 -12.21 -8.88
C GLY A 132 3.13 -11.02 -8.57
N TRP A 133 2.92 -10.09 -9.50
CA TRP A 133 2.12 -8.88 -9.29
C TRP A 133 1.10 -8.66 -10.41
N ALA A 134 -0.04 -8.07 -10.06
CA ALA A 134 -1.07 -7.69 -11.03
C ALA A 134 -1.81 -6.42 -10.62
N PHE A 135 -2.37 -5.71 -11.62
CA PHE A 135 -3.17 -4.50 -11.45
C PHE A 135 -4.64 -4.79 -11.75
N PHE A 136 -5.51 -4.11 -11.01
CA PHE A 136 -6.97 -4.20 -11.14
C PHE A 136 -7.58 -2.80 -11.04
N GLY A 137 -8.31 -2.37 -12.06
CA GLY A 137 -9.06 -1.11 -12.06
C GLY A 137 -10.54 -1.38 -11.75
N PHE A 138 -11.09 -0.67 -10.78
CA PHE A 138 -12.46 -0.93 -10.31
C PHE A 138 -13.50 0.02 -10.91
N ASP A 139 -13.09 1.17 -11.42
CA ASP A 139 -14.03 2.23 -11.78
C ASP A 139 -15.06 2.40 -10.64
N ASP A 140 -16.35 2.27 -10.93
CA ASP A 140 -17.42 2.27 -9.91
C ASP A 140 -17.96 0.86 -9.60
N LYS A 141 -17.23 -0.18 -9.99
CA LYS A 141 -17.65 -1.58 -9.84
C LYS A 141 -17.10 -2.19 -8.55
N LYS A 142 -17.70 -3.30 -8.13
CA LYS A 142 -17.25 -4.12 -7.00
C LYS A 142 -16.33 -5.27 -7.40
N LEU A 143 -16.23 -5.55 -8.68
CA LEU A 143 -15.42 -6.61 -9.28
C LEU A 143 -14.55 -6.02 -10.38
N ALA A 144 -13.30 -6.46 -10.46
CA ALA A 144 -12.36 -6.04 -11.48
C ALA A 144 -11.65 -7.23 -12.13
N THR A 145 -11.50 -7.18 -13.45
CA THR A 145 -10.61 -8.08 -14.18
C THR A 145 -9.18 -7.57 -14.09
N MET A 146 -8.23 -8.51 -14.16
CA MET A 146 -6.81 -8.15 -14.22
C MET A 146 -6.52 -7.29 -15.47
N VAL A 147 -5.78 -6.21 -15.26
CA VAL A 147 -5.24 -5.40 -16.37
C VAL A 147 -4.29 -6.28 -17.19
N PRO A 148 -4.40 -6.29 -18.53
CA PRO A 148 -3.54 -7.10 -19.40
C PRO A 148 -2.04 -6.84 -19.15
N ILE A 149 -1.23 -7.91 -19.11
CA ILE A 149 0.20 -7.82 -18.75
C ILE A 149 1.00 -6.97 -19.76
N GLU A 150 0.49 -6.77 -20.95
CA GLU A 150 1.08 -5.94 -22.01
C GLU A 150 0.88 -4.44 -21.77
N ALA A 151 0.01 -4.07 -20.82
CA ALA A 151 -0.26 -2.68 -20.50
C ALA A 151 1.01 -1.97 -19.99
N ASN A 152 1.14 -0.69 -20.31
CA ASN A 152 2.32 0.10 -19.96
C ASN A 152 2.59 0.21 -18.46
N CYS A 153 1.56 0.09 -17.62
CA CYS A 153 1.71 0.12 -16.16
C CYS A 153 2.70 -0.94 -15.67
N TYR A 154 2.67 -2.18 -16.18
CA TYR A 154 3.62 -3.22 -15.78
C TYR A 154 5.06 -2.85 -16.11
N LYS A 155 5.33 -2.39 -17.34
CA LYS A 155 6.67 -2.00 -17.78
C LYS A 155 7.23 -0.82 -16.99
N CYS A 156 6.37 0.19 -16.72
CA CYS A 156 6.76 1.35 -15.93
C CYS A 156 7.09 0.95 -14.49
N HIS A 157 6.22 0.17 -13.84
CA HIS A 157 6.44 -0.30 -12.48
C HIS A 157 7.67 -1.22 -12.37
N GLU A 158 7.91 -2.09 -13.34
CA GLU A 158 9.12 -2.94 -13.38
C GLU A 158 10.40 -2.12 -13.51
N ALA A 159 10.41 -1.10 -14.39
CA ALA A 159 11.59 -0.30 -14.66
C ALA A 159 11.95 0.67 -13.54
N HIS A 160 10.95 1.32 -12.93
CA HIS A 160 11.15 2.52 -12.11
C HIS A 160 10.82 2.35 -10.63
N ALA A 161 10.17 1.24 -10.23
CA ALA A 161 9.76 1.05 -8.84
C ALA A 161 10.94 0.80 -7.91
N ALA A 162 10.92 1.41 -6.71
CA ALA A 162 12.01 1.29 -5.75
C ALA A 162 12.07 -0.08 -5.05
N VAL A 163 10.93 -0.74 -4.82
CA VAL A 163 10.89 -2.08 -4.19
C VAL A 163 9.87 -2.95 -4.90
N ASN A 164 10.29 -4.10 -5.37
CA ASN A 164 9.46 -4.97 -6.22
C ASN A 164 8.93 -4.17 -7.42
N THR A 165 7.60 -4.09 -7.57
CA THR A 165 6.93 -3.26 -8.59
C THR A 165 6.14 -2.12 -7.94
N THR A 166 6.60 -1.59 -6.78
CA THR A 166 5.89 -0.54 -6.02
C THR A 166 6.76 0.70 -5.88
N PHE A 167 6.15 1.86 -6.03
CA PHE A 167 6.83 3.16 -5.96
C PHE A 167 7.11 3.61 -4.53
N VAL A 168 7.80 2.75 -3.76
CA VAL A 168 8.20 3.03 -2.37
C VAL A 168 9.01 4.31 -2.24
N GLN A 169 9.63 4.79 -3.32
CA GLN A 169 10.33 6.09 -3.36
C GLN A 169 9.41 7.26 -2.99
N PHE A 170 8.10 7.12 -3.15
CA PHE A 170 7.12 8.12 -2.78
C PHE A 170 6.41 7.81 -1.44
N TYR A 171 6.82 6.76 -0.73
CA TYR A 171 6.27 6.40 0.59
C TYR A 171 7.25 6.84 1.68
N PRO A 172 7.07 8.04 2.27
CA PRO A 172 8.09 8.67 3.12
C PRO A 172 8.46 7.86 4.36
N THR A 173 7.54 7.04 4.87
CA THR A 173 7.78 6.17 6.03
C THR A 173 8.49 4.86 5.67
N LEU A 174 8.37 4.37 4.43
CA LEU A 174 8.89 3.07 4.00
C LEU A 174 10.21 3.17 3.24
N LEU A 175 10.47 4.25 2.51
CA LEU A 175 11.72 4.42 1.77
C LEU A 175 12.98 4.32 2.67
N PRO A 176 13.04 4.95 3.86
CA PRO A 176 14.18 4.78 4.76
C PRO A 176 14.37 3.34 5.22
N ILE A 177 13.28 2.59 5.40
CA ILE A 177 13.32 1.17 5.78
C ILE A 177 13.91 0.34 4.64
N ALA A 178 13.40 0.50 3.42
CA ALA A 178 13.94 -0.20 2.25
C ALA A 178 15.44 0.08 2.04
N LYS A 179 15.87 1.34 2.25
CA LYS A 179 17.30 1.70 2.22
C LYS A 179 18.09 0.95 3.28
N SER A 180 17.64 0.95 4.53
CA SER A 180 18.35 0.30 5.65
C SER A 180 18.41 -1.23 5.51
N LYS A 181 17.41 -1.83 4.86
CA LYS A 181 17.33 -3.28 4.59
C LYS A 181 18.03 -3.70 3.29
N GLY A 182 18.49 -2.74 2.46
CA GLY A 182 19.17 -3.04 1.20
C GLY A 182 18.24 -3.63 0.12
N THR A 183 16.95 -3.33 0.16
CA THR A 183 15.93 -3.94 -0.72
C THR A 183 15.56 -3.09 -1.94
N LEU A 184 16.25 -1.97 -2.16
CA LEU A 184 16.00 -1.11 -3.31
C LEU A 184 16.37 -1.80 -4.62
N SER A 185 15.52 -1.64 -5.65
CA SER A 185 15.77 -2.15 -7.00
C SER A 185 16.99 -1.47 -7.64
N ALA A 186 17.68 -2.21 -8.51
CA ALA A 186 18.81 -1.65 -9.26
C ALA A 186 18.38 -0.51 -10.20
N GLY A 187 17.17 -0.59 -10.80
CA GLY A 187 16.60 0.44 -11.66
C GLY A 187 16.48 1.77 -10.91
N TYR A 188 15.79 1.76 -9.78
CA TYR A 188 15.61 2.95 -8.94
C TYR A 188 16.95 3.52 -8.44
N GLN A 189 17.89 2.66 -8.01
CA GLN A 189 19.21 3.12 -7.55
C GLN A 189 19.97 3.86 -8.65
N LYS A 190 19.94 3.35 -9.88
CA LYS A 190 20.55 4.00 -11.05
C LYS A 190 19.91 5.35 -11.36
N GLU A 191 18.58 5.43 -11.36
CA GLU A 191 17.86 6.70 -11.60
C GLU A 191 18.13 7.73 -10.51
N SER A 192 18.06 7.31 -9.25
CA SER A 192 18.34 8.19 -8.10
C SER A 192 19.77 8.72 -8.07
N ALA A 193 20.72 8.00 -8.63
CA ALA A 193 22.10 8.46 -8.77
C ALA A 193 22.26 9.47 -9.91
N ALA A 194 21.50 9.33 -10.99
CA ALA A 194 21.52 10.22 -12.15
C ALA A 194 20.79 11.57 -11.92
N SER A 195 19.91 11.63 -10.91
CA SER A 195 19.12 12.81 -10.58
C SER A 195 19.78 13.73 -9.55
N LYS A 196 21.03 13.44 -9.14
CA LYS A 196 21.87 14.26 -8.24
C LYS A 196 22.88 15.06 -9.04
#